data_0481c45980fa9b4620ce163d7c708490
#
_entry.id   0481c45980fa9b4620ce163d7c708490
#
_cell.length_a   1.000
_cell.length_b   1.000
_cell.length_c   1.000
_cell.angle_alpha   90.00
_cell.angle_beta   90.00
_cell.angle_gamma   90.00
#
_symmetry.space_group_name_H-M   'P 1'
#
loop_
_entity.id
_entity.type
_entity.pdbx_description
1 polymer ?
#
loop_
_entity_poly.entity_id
_entity_poly.type
_entity_poly.pdbx_seq_one_letter_code
_entity_poly.pdbx_strand_id
1 'polypeptide(L)'
;MKPSLRAAFSAAVLAVTLVAAPAPAQAASLTMLGADVSSLQRTLDLGGKYYNSSGVAANPYDILKTAGVNYARLRVWNNPASGYNNKAKVLQQAAAIKAKGLKLMVDFHYSDTWADPGKQYPPAAWASYSLTQLQTAVYNYTYDVCTSLKSAGLTPDSVQIGNEINVGMLWPKGQVVSSNFAPLASLLKQGYNATKACNSGTQVIIHTADADSMTNMRWFYDGIKAAGVTWDITGLSYYCMWHGTLANLYNVIVDARTRYSKPVVIVETAYQFTTADADSEANSIPGTVLCDSIPATSAGQAQQFTWVQNTARNAGAIGVFYWEPTWYAIKGNGWDPANINGTGDGWDNMATFDWSGKVNPYIKWTA
;
A
#
# COMPACT_ATOMS: atom_id res chain seq x y z
N MET A 1 -89.97 -35.59 6.94
CA MET A 1 -88.99 -34.66 7.54
C MET A 1 -87.63 -34.98 7.01
N LYS A 2 -87.04 -34.13 6.19
CA LYS A 2 -85.63 -34.28 5.64
C LYS A 2 -84.74 -33.33 6.42
N PRO A 3 -83.54 -33.77 6.90
CA PRO A 3 -82.56 -32.86 7.47
C PRO A 3 -81.72 -32.20 6.41
N SER A 4 -81.54 -30.90 6.53
CA SER A 4 -80.71 -30.05 5.67
C SER A 4 -79.22 -30.14 6.09
N LEU A 5 -78.37 -30.54 5.17
CA LEU A 5 -76.89 -30.43 5.32
C LEU A 5 -76.48 -28.96 5.14
N ARG A 6 -75.81 -28.39 6.15
CA ARG A 6 -75.12 -27.13 6.04
C ARG A 6 -73.65 -27.43 5.68
N ALA A 7 -73.21 -26.98 4.53
CA ALA A 7 -71.76 -27.03 4.12
C ALA A 7 -71.03 -25.86 4.78
N ALA A 8 -69.96 -26.17 5.53
CA ALA A 8 -69.06 -25.19 6.07
C ALA A 8 -67.92 -24.95 5.06
N PHE A 9 -67.79 -23.72 4.55
CA PHE A 9 -66.67 -23.29 3.75
C PHE A 9 -65.55 -22.81 4.68
N SER A 10 -64.43 -23.57 4.71
CA SER A 10 -63.19 -23.13 5.36
C SER A 10 -62.40 -22.27 4.39
N ALA A 11 -62.23 -20.98 4.67
CA ALA A 11 -61.34 -20.11 3.91
C ALA A 11 -59.89 -20.31 4.40
N ALA A 12 -59.04 -20.87 3.55
CA ALA A 12 -57.61 -20.95 3.79
C ALA A 12 -56.97 -19.59 3.45
N VAL A 13 -56.45 -18.89 4.46
CA VAL A 13 -55.67 -17.66 4.28
C VAL A 13 -54.25 -18.07 3.95
N LEU A 14 -53.81 -17.82 2.71
CA LEU A 14 -52.43 -18.00 2.26
C LEU A 14 -51.61 -16.80 2.77
N ALA A 15 -50.78 -17.00 3.81
CA ALA A 15 -49.85 -16.01 4.25
C ALA A 15 -48.63 -15.96 3.28
N VAL A 16 -48.58 -14.95 2.44
CA VAL A 16 -47.40 -14.66 1.60
C VAL A 16 -46.36 -13.97 2.47
N THR A 17 -45.35 -14.70 2.87
CA THR A 17 -44.15 -14.10 3.51
C THR A 17 -43.34 -13.38 2.45
N LEU A 18 -43.39 -12.06 2.43
CA LEU A 18 -42.43 -11.23 1.68
C LEU A 18 -41.04 -11.40 2.30
N VAL A 19 -40.17 -12.15 1.62
CA VAL A 19 -38.75 -12.15 1.93
C VAL A 19 -38.22 -10.80 1.42
N ALA A 20 -37.93 -9.89 2.35
CA ALA A 20 -37.29 -8.64 2.02
C ALA A 20 -35.90 -8.93 1.37
N ALA A 21 -35.72 -8.46 0.15
CA ALA A 21 -34.40 -8.51 -0.48
C ALA A 21 -33.40 -7.76 0.43
N PRO A 22 -32.19 -8.30 0.66
CA PRO A 22 -31.19 -7.59 1.45
C PRO A 22 -30.95 -6.22 0.80
N ALA A 23 -30.99 -5.17 1.60
CA ALA A 23 -30.65 -3.83 1.15
C ALA A 23 -29.23 -3.87 0.54
N PRO A 24 -28.98 -3.16 -0.58
CA PRO A 24 -27.64 -3.09 -1.15
C PRO A 24 -26.68 -2.60 -0.05
N ALA A 25 -25.63 -3.37 0.19
CA ALA A 25 -24.61 -2.99 1.16
C ALA A 25 -24.11 -1.59 0.77
N GLN A 26 -24.23 -0.62 1.67
CA GLN A 26 -23.73 0.72 1.45
C GLN A 26 -22.23 0.62 1.13
N ALA A 27 -21.79 1.22 0.02
CA ALA A 27 -20.40 1.20 -0.38
C ALA A 27 -19.54 1.70 0.80
N ALA A 28 -18.50 0.94 1.15
CA ALA A 28 -17.60 1.34 2.23
C ALA A 28 -16.93 2.68 1.87
N SER A 29 -16.70 3.52 2.86
CA SER A 29 -15.90 4.73 2.67
C SER A 29 -14.42 4.40 2.79
N LEU A 30 -13.59 4.94 1.88
CA LEU A 30 -12.14 4.85 2.00
C LEU A 30 -11.67 5.78 3.12
N THR A 31 -11.21 5.23 4.22
CA THR A 31 -10.72 5.99 5.39
C THR A 31 -9.22 6.25 5.34
N MET A 32 -8.48 5.49 4.53
CA MET A 32 -7.05 5.64 4.30
C MET A 32 -6.81 6.14 2.87
N LEU A 33 -6.76 7.46 2.70
CA LEU A 33 -6.49 8.15 1.44
C LEU A 33 -5.01 8.48 1.40
N GLY A 34 -4.21 7.56 0.84
CA GLY A 34 -2.78 7.52 1.08
C GLY A 34 -1.91 8.02 -0.08
N ALA A 35 -0.73 8.50 0.29
CA ALA A 35 0.37 8.79 -0.61
C ALA A 35 1.68 8.24 -0.02
N ASP A 36 2.41 7.41 -0.77
CA ASP A 36 3.79 7.09 -0.42
C ASP A 36 4.67 8.24 -0.85
N VAL A 37 5.37 8.84 0.09
CA VAL A 37 6.19 10.04 -0.13
C VAL A 37 7.65 9.82 0.27
N SER A 38 8.09 8.58 0.20
CA SER A 38 9.40 8.16 0.70
C SER A 38 10.57 8.85 0.01
N SER A 39 10.45 9.22 -1.27
CA SER A 39 11.49 9.95 -2.03
C SER A 39 11.41 11.46 -1.86
N LEU A 40 10.35 11.99 -1.25
CA LEU A 40 10.11 13.44 -1.15
C LEU A 40 11.24 14.20 -0.46
N GLN A 41 11.78 13.68 0.65
CA GLN A 41 12.83 14.38 1.39
C GLN A 41 14.08 14.58 0.53
N ARG A 42 14.43 13.57 -0.28
CA ARG A 42 15.57 13.71 -1.18
C ARG A 42 15.29 14.73 -2.27
N THR A 43 14.12 14.71 -2.88
CA THR A 43 13.73 15.73 -3.86
C THR A 43 13.87 17.15 -3.28
N LEU A 44 13.42 17.37 -2.04
CA LEU A 44 13.54 18.66 -1.35
C LEU A 44 14.99 19.04 -1.04
N ASP A 45 15.80 18.10 -0.56
CA ASP A 45 17.21 18.30 -0.24
C ASP A 45 18.02 18.67 -1.52
N LEU A 46 17.61 18.20 -2.69
CA LEU A 46 18.16 18.55 -3.99
C LEU A 46 17.62 19.87 -4.57
N GLY A 47 16.79 20.60 -3.82
CA GLY A 47 16.23 21.90 -4.22
C GLY A 47 14.97 21.78 -5.07
N GLY A 48 14.34 20.62 -5.13
CA GLY A 48 13.06 20.39 -5.80
C GLY A 48 11.98 21.29 -5.24
N LYS A 49 11.14 21.83 -6.13
CA LYS A 49 10.06 22.74 -5.79
C LYS A 49 8.72 22.16 -6.23
N TYR A 50 7.70 22.44 -5.45
CA TYR A 50 6.36 21.96 -5.73
C TYR A 50 5.41 23.12 -5.88
N TYR A 51 4.49 23.00 -6.84
CA TYR A 51 3.50 24.04 -7.17
C TYR A 51 2.10 23.43 -7.16
N ASN A 52 1.16 24.17 -6.63
CA ASN A 52 -0.26 23.81 -6.70
C ASN A 52 -0.79 23.90 -8.15
N SER A 53 -2.06 23.54 -8.34
CA SER A 53 -2.70 23.55 -9.68
C SER A 53 -2.75 24.95 -10.33
N SER A 54 -2.67 26.01 -9.53
CA SER A 54 -2.59 27.39 -10.02
C SER A 54 -1.15 27.86 -10.33
N GLY A 55 -0.15 26.99 -10.15
CA GLY A 55 1.26 27.30 -10.37
C GLY A 55 1.92 28.11 -9.25
N VAL A 56 1.28 28.20 -8.07
CA VAL A 56 1.85 28.85 -6.89
C VAL A 56 2.68 27.83 -6.10
N ALA A 57 3.92 28.23 -5.76
CA ALA A 57 4.81 27.41 -4.94
C ALA A 57 4.19 27.14 -3.55
N ALA A 58 4.17 25.89 -3.14
CA ALA A 58 3.58 25.47 -1.88
C ALA A 58 4.25 24.22 -1.31
N ASN A 59 4.04 23.96 -0.03
CA ASN A 59 4.51 22.74 0.62
C ASN A 59 3.82 21.52 0.01
N PRO A 60 4.56 20.48 -0.44
CA PRO A 60 3.99 19.31 -1.11
C PRO A 60 2.96 18.56 -0.24
N TYR A 61 3.14 18.47 1.07
CA TYR A 61 2.15 17.87 1.95
C TYR A 61 0.83 18.65 1.99
N ASP A 62 0.89 19.99 1.92
CA ASP A 62 -0.32 20.83 1.85
C ASP A 62 -1.04 20.65 0.51
N ILE A 63 -0.29 20.53 -0.59
CA ILE A 63 -0.84 20.27 -1.92
C ILE A 63 -1.56 18.91 -1.93
N LEU A 64 -0.90 17.85 -1.45
CA LEU A 64 -1.47 16.51 -1.35
C LEU A 64 -2.70 16.48 -0.45
N LYS A 65 -2.66 17.16 0.71
CA LYS A 65 -3.79 17.28 1.62
C LYS A 65 -4.98 17.98 0.97
N THR A 66 -4.73 19.05 0.20
CA THR A 66 -5.78 19.73 -0.58
C THR A 66 -6.38 18.85 -1.66
N ALA A 67 -5.60 17.90 -2.20
CA ALA A 67 -6.09 16.90 -3.13
C ALA A 67 -6.86 15.74 -2.45
N GLY A 68 -6.90 15.69 -1.11
CA GLY A 68 -7.67 14.73 -0.32
C GLY A 68 -6.84 13.71 0.47
N VAL A 69 -5.51 13.75 0.40
CA VAL A 69 -4.63 12.85 1.16
C VAL A 69 -4.81 13.08 2.66
N ASN A 70 -5.00 12.00 3.42
CA ASN A 70 -5.06 12.01 4.88
C ASN A 70 -4.04 11.08 5.54
N TYR A 71 -3.28 10.33 4.72
CA TYR A 71 -2.34 9.32 5.18
C TYR A 71 -1.06 9.36 4.36
N ALA A 72 0.11 9.35 4.98
CA ALA A 72 1.40 9.24 4.30
C ALA A 72 2.06 7.90 4.62
N ARG A 73 2.66 7.25 3.63
CA ARG A 73 3.46 6.04 3.76
C ARG A 73 4.93 6.39 3.56
N LEU A 74 5.80 5.83 4.41
CA LEU A 74 7.26 5.96 4.34
C LEU A 74 7.89 4.58 4.42
N ARG A 75 8.66 4.19 3.40
CA ARG A 75 9.54 3.02 3.50
C ARG A 75 10.71 3.30 4.44
N VAL A 76 11.16 2.27 5.12
CA VAL A 76 12.36 2.32 5.94
C VAL A 76 13.33 1.20 5.57
N TRP A 77 14.56 1.59 5.27
CA TRP A 77 15.72 0.73 5.03
C TRP A 77 16.67 0.75 6.23
N ASN A 78 17.44 -0.32 6.40
CA ASN A 78 18.34 -0.44 7.55
C ASN A 78 19.53 0.53 7.47
N ASN A 79 20.37 0.33 6.46
CA ASN A 79 21.59 1.13 6.25
C ASN A 79 21.80 1.40 4.75
N PRO A 80 20.93 2.17 4.10
CA PRO A 80 21.03 2.45 2.67
C PRO A 80 22.28 3.26 2.33
N ALA A 81 22.94 2.91 1.24
CA ALA A 81 24.16 3.58 0.77
C ALA A 81 23.97 5.09 0.54
N SER A 82 22.77 5.49 0.10
CA SER A 82 22.43 6.90 -0.13
C SER A 82 22.20 7.69 1.17
N GLY A 83 22.00 7.02 2.32
CA GLY A 83 21.59 7.64 3.57
C GLY A 83 20.13 8.08 3.61
N TYR A 84 19.34 7.93 2.51
CA TYR A 84 17.91 8.22 2.49
C TYR A 84 17.08 6.98 2.84
N ASN A 85 15.89 7.23 3.38
CA ASN A 85 14.99 6.18 3.88
C ASN A 85 15.54 5.37 5.07
N ASN A 86 16.64 5.78 5.69
CA ASN A 86 17.06 5.23 6.98
C ASN A 86 16.20 5.78 8.13
N LYS A 87 16.34 5.22 9.32
CA LYS A 87 15.59 5.64 10.52
C LYS A 87 15.63 7.17 10.75
N ALA A 88 16.78 7.81 10.60
CA ALA A 88 16.92 9.26 10.83
C ALA A 88 16.10 10.08 9.82
N LYS A 89 16.13 9.73 8.54
CA LYS A 89 15.35 10.40 7.50
C LYS A 89 13.85 10.11 7.64
N VAL A 90 13.46 8.90 8.06
CA VAL A 90 12.07 8.58 8.38
C VAL A 90 11.56 9.42 9.55
N LEU A 91 12.33 9.59 10.62
CA LEU A 91 11.98 10.50 11.74
C LEU A 91 11.79 11.95 11.27
N GLN A 92 12.70 12.45 10.42
CA GLN A 92 12.61 13.79 9.84
C GLN A 92 11.32 13.98 9.02
N GLN A 93 11.02 13.04 8.12
CA GLN A 93 9.80 13.10 7.31
C GLN A 93 8.53 12.90 8.13
N ALA A 94 8.54 11.99 9.11
CA ALA A 94 7.41 11.77 10.01
C ALA A 94 7.04 13.03 10.79
N ALA A 95 8.02 13.83 11.21
CA ALA A 95 7.77 15.11 11.87
C ALA A 95 7.03 16.09 10.93
N ALA A 96 7.47 16.20 9.67
CA ALA A 96 6.80 17.04 8.68
C ALA A 96 5.36 16.54 8.37
N ILE A 97 5.15 15.24 8.24
CA ILE A 97 3.85 14.60 8.01
C ILE A 97 2.88 14.88 9.16
N LYS A 98 3.31 14.61 10.40
CA LYS A 98 2.48 14.81 11.59
C LYS A 98 2.18 16.30 11.84
N ALA A 99 3.11 17.20 11.54
CA ALA A 99 2.87 18.65 11.62
C ALA A 99 1.75 19.12 10.67
N LYS A 100 1.48 18.39 9.60
CA LYS A 100 0.37 18.65 8.68
C LYS A 100 -0.93 17.92 9.10
N GLY A 101 -0.93 17.21 10.21
CA GLY A 101 -2.08 16.46 10.71
C GLY A 101 -2.40 15.21 9.88
N LEU A 102 -1.44 14.71 9.10
CA LEU A 102 -1.58 13.47 8.35
C LEU A 102 -1.29 12.27 9.26
N LYS A 103 -1.94 11.15 8.98
CA LYS A 103 -1.61 9.85 9.57
C LYS A 103 -0.33 9.30 8.93
N LEU A 104 0.34 8.39 9.64
CA LEU A 104 1.63 7.82 9.24
C LEU A 104 1.57 6.30 9.16
N MET A 105 1.97 5.74 8.03
CA MET A 105 2.34 4.34 7.84
C MET A 105 3.86 4.24 7.67
N VAL A 106 4.50 3.28 8.35
CA VAL A 106 5.91 2.96 8.14
C VAL A 106 6.01 1.59 7.52
N ASP A 107 6.68 1.51 6.37
CA ASP A 107 6.87 0.29 5.60
C ASP A 107 8.29 -0.26 5.78
N PHE A 108 8.40 -1.36 6.51
CA PHE A 108 9.69 -2.01 6.80
C PHE A 108 10.09 -2.95 5.66
N HIS A 109 11.09 -2.56 4.87
CA HIS A 109 11.67 -3.45 3.85
C HIS A 109 12.59 -4.53 4.45
N TYR A 110 13.16 -4.30 5.65
CA TYR A 110 14.20 -5.15 6.26
C TYR A 110 15.36 -5.44 5.30
N SER A 111 15.78 -4.43 4.59
CA SER A 111 16.85 -4.44 3.58
C SER A 111 17.60 -3.11 3.62
N ASP A 112 18.74 -3.01 2.96
CA ASP A 112 19.45 -1.75 2.74
C ASP A 112 19.03 -1.07 1.41
N THR A 113 18.16 -1.73 0.64
CA THR A 113 17.69 -1.31 -0.68
C THR A 113 16.27 -1.80 -0.92
N TRP A 114 15.80 -1.70 -2.16
CA TRP A 114 14.51 -2.20 -2.60
C TRP A 114 14.30 -3.66 -2.22
N ALA A 115 13.15 -3.95 -1.61
CA ALA A 115 12.60 -5.28 -1.43
C ALA A 115 11.31 -5.37 -2.23
N ASP A 116 11.20 -6.37 -3.11
CA ASP A 116 10.08 -6.62 -4.00
C ASP A 116 9.91 -8.14 -4.23
N PRO A 117 8.90 -8.60 -4.99
CA PRO A 117 8.67 -10.04 -5.18
C PRO A 117 9.85 -10.82 -5.76
N GLY A 118 10.78 -10.14 -6.44
CA GLY A 118 11.98 -10.75 -7.06
C GLY A 118 13.23 -10.69 -6.18
N LYS A 119 13.25 -9.87 -5.12
CA LYS A 119 14.42 -9.68 -4.26
C LYS A 119 14.03 -9.26 -2.85
N GLN A 120 14.39 -10.10 -1.90
CA GLN A 120 14.07 -9.96 -0.48
C GLN A 120 15.32 -10.25 0.38
N TYR A 121 16.44 -9.64 -0.02
CA TYR A 121 17.72 -9.89 0.66
C TYR A 121 17.81 -9.15 1.98
N PRO A 122 18.42 -9.77 3.02
CA PRO A 122 18.65 -9.10 4.29
C PRO A 122 19.62 -7.92 4.13
N PRO A 123 19.59 -6.96 5.07
CA PRO A 123 20.64 -5.96 5.17
C PRO A 123 22.04 -6.62 5.24
N ALA A 124 23.07 -5.96 4.71
CA ALA A 124 24.42 -6.48 4.73
C ALA A 124 24.90 -6.88 6.15
N ALA A 125 24.47 -6.10 7.16
CA ALA A 125 24.77 -6.39 8.57
C ALA A 125 24.13 -7.69 9.08
N TRP A 126 23.09 -8.22 8.42
CA TRP A 126 22.36 -9.44 8.81
C TRP A 126 22.61 -10.62 7.86
N ALA A 127 23.43 -10.45 6.82
CA ALA A 127 23.61 -11.46 5.76
C ALA A 127 24.07 -12.82 6.28
N SER A 128 24.89 -12.85 7.35
CA SER A 128 25.38 -14.10 7.97
C SER A 128 24.47 -14.65 9.08
N TYR A 129 23.37 -13.98 9.40
CA TYR A 129 22.53 -14.37 10.54
C TYR A 129 21.80 -15.69 10.30
N SER A 130 21.72 -16.51 11.36
CA SER A 130 20.80 -17.64 11.44
C SER A 130 19.35 -17.13 11.48
N LEU A 131 18.38 -18.00 11.23
CA LEU A 131 16.96 -17.64 11.35
C LEU A 131 16.63 -17.06 12.74
N THR A 132 17.15 -17.64 13.81
CA THR A 132 16.94 -17.16 15.18
C THR A 132 17.53 -15.75 15.39
N GLN A 133 18.69 -15.47 14.82
CA GLN A 133 19.28 -14.13 14.87
C GLN A 133 18.46 -13.13 14.04
N LEU A 134 17.93 -13.54 12.87
CA LEU A 134 17.02 -12.70 12.07
C LEU A 134 15.71 -12.40 12.80
N GLN A 135 15.14 -13.36 13.53
CA GLN A 135 13.98 -13.12 14.39
C GLN A 135 14.26 -12.01 15.41
N THR A 136 15.40 -12.10 16.11
CA THR A 136 15.83 -11.08 17.08
C THR A 136 16.06 -9.73 16.39
N ALA A 137 16.69 -9.72 15.20
CA ALA A 137 16.97 -8.51 14.46
C ALA A 137 15.69 -7.82 13.96
N VAL A 138 14.72 -8.57 13.43
CA VAL A 138 13.40 -8.04 13.03
C VAL A 138 12.69 -7.42 14.23
N TYR A 139 12.64 -8.11 15.37
CA TYR A 139 12.03 -7.56 16.58
C TYR A 139 12.70 -6.26 17.00
N ASN A 140 14.03 -6.29 17.18
CA ASN A 140 14.79 -5.16 17.68
C ASN A 140 14.71 -3.95 16.78
N TYR A 141 14.83 -4.14 15.46
CA TYR A 141 14.77 -3.04 14.49
C TYR A 141 13.37 -2.42 14.40
N THR A 142 12.33 -3.24 14.36
CA THR A 142 10.95 -2.75 14.36
C THR A 142 10.64 -1.98 15.64
N TYR A 143 11.04 -2.52 16.81
CA TYR A 143 10.84 -1.89 18.09
C TYR A 143 11.61 -0.57 18.22
N ASP A 144 12.87 -0.54 17.78
CA ASP A 144 13.73 0.66 17.81
C ASP A 144 13.15 1.79 16.93
N VAL A 145 12.77 1.51 15.69
CA VAL A 145 12.17 2.53 14.80
C VAL A 145 10.86 3.04 15.40
N CYS A 146 9.98 2.12 15.83
CA CYS A 146 8.67 2.47 16.38
C CYS A 146 8.81 3.30 17.67
N THR A 147 9.69 2.90 18.60
CA THR A 147 9.89 3.63 19.87
C THR A 147 10.58 4.96 19.65
N SER A 148 11.51 5.07 18.69
CA SER A 148 12.12 6.34 18.30
C SER A 148 11.07 7.33 17.81
N LEU A 149 10.16 6.88 16.93
CA LEU A 149 9.02 7.69 16.46
C LEU A 149 8.09 8.07 17.62
N LYS A 150 7.72 7.11 18.47
CA LYS A 150 6.82 7.35 19.61
C LYS A 150 7.41 8.35 20.60
N SER A 151 8.69 8.23 20.93
CA SER A 151 9.39 9.15 21.85
C SER A 151 9.47 10.57 21.31
N ALA A 152 9.46 10.73 19.99
CA ALA A 152 9.38 12.04 19.33
C ALA A 152 7.94 12.57 19.17
N GLY A 153 6.91 11.88 19.69
CA GLY A 153 5.51 12.24 19.51
C GLY A 153 4.94 11.93 18.12
N LEU A 154 5.63 11.07 17.36
CA LEU A 154 5.34 10.75 15.95
C LEU A 154 4.83 9.31 15.77
N THR A 155 4.18 8.75 16.79
CA THR A 155 3.69 7.36 16.77
C THR A 155 3.04 7.01 15.43
N PRO A 156 3.48 5.94 14.75
CA PRO A 156 2.84 5.53 13.51
C PRO A 156 1.43 4.99 13.78
N ASP A 157 0.50 5.32 12.89
CA ASP A 157 -0.87 4.81 12.94
C ASP A 157 -0.92 3.36 12.45
N SER A 158 -0.05 3.02 11.49
CA SER A 158 0.16 1.65 11.02
C SER A 158 1.61 1.39 10.64
N VAL A 159 1.99 0.11 10.65
CA VAL A 159 3.26 -0.37 10.13
C VAL A 159 3.02 -1.53 9.18
N GLN A 160 3.86 -1.64 8.17
CA GLN A 160 3.90 -2.75 7.23
C GLN A 160 5.13 -3.59 7.53
N ILE A 161 4.93 -4.88 7.78
CA ILE A 161 5.99 -5.83 8.13
C ILE A 161 6.42 -6.58 6.87
N GLY A 162 7.46 -6.08 6.23
CA GLY A 162 7.91 -6.49 4.90
C GLY A 162 7.15 -5.81 3.77
N ASN A 163 7.81 -5.58 2.64
CA ASN A 163 7.23 -5.05 1.42
C ASN A 163 7.14 -6.14 0.36
N GLU A 164 5.92 -6.37 -0.18
CA GLU A 164 5.64 -7.33 -1.27
C GLU A 164 6.28 -8.71 -1.04
N ILE A 165 6.04 -9.28 0.14
CA ILE A 165 6.67 -10.52 0.60
C ILE A 165 6.01 -11.80 0.05
N ASN A 166 5.59 -11.79 -1.20
CA ASN A 166 4.84 -12.85 -1.88
C ASN A 166 5.37 -14.26 -1.66
N VAL A 167 6.70 -14.40 -1.64
CA VAL A 167 7.37 -15.68 -1.38
C VAL A 167 8.33 -15.60 -0.18
N GLY A 168 8.02 -14.71 0.76
CA GLY A 168 8.79 -14.53 1.99
C GLY A 168 9.72 -13.32 1.97
N MET A 169 10.43 -13.09 3.06
CA MET A 169 11.40 -11.99 3.25
C MET A 169 12.71 -12.49 3.83
N LEU A 170 13.79 -11.67 3.79
CA LEU A 170 15.09 -11.99 4.37
C LEU A 170 15.66 -13.32 3.83
N TRP A 171 15.70 -13.42 2.48
CA TRP A 171 16.14 -14.63 1.80
C TRP A 171 17.61 -15.00 2.06
N PRO A 172 17.95 -16.31 2.02
CA PRO A 172 17.05 -17.44 1.81
C PRO A 172 16.34 -17.92 3.10
N LYS A 173 16.65 -17.37 4.28
CA LYS A 173 16.21 -17.90 5.58
C LYS A 173 14.70 -17.78 5.81
N GLY A 174 14.09 -16.67 5.39
CA GLY A 174 12.64 -16.43 5.51
C GLY A 174 11.89 -16.64 4.18
N GLN A 175 12.55 -17.21 3.17
CA GLN A 175 11.91 -17.55 1.90
C GLN A 175 10.96 -18.76 2.08
N VAL A 176 9.77 -18.67 1.46
CA VAL A 176 8.82 -19.78 1.42
C VAL A 176 9.23 -20.75 0.31
N VAL A 177 9.72 -21.91 0.68
CA VAL A 177 10.10 -22.98 -0.25
C VAL A 177 9.18 -24.18 -0.03
N SER A 178 8.65 -24.76 -1.10
CA SER A 178 7.73 -25.92 -1.02
C SER A 178 6.57 -25.72 -0.04
N SER A 179 6.00 -24.52 -0.01
CA SER A 179 4.90 -24.11 0.89
C SER A 179 5.22 -24.24 2.39
N ASN A 180 6.50 -24.26 2.77
CA ASN A 180 6.89 -24.20 4.16
C ASN A 180 6.90 -22.75 4.65
N PHE A 181 5.82 -22.34 5.30
CA PHE A 181 5.65 -21.00 5.86
C PHE A 181 6.28 -20.79 7.23
N ALA A 182 6.76 -21.83 7.91
CA ALA A 182 7.23 -21.72 9.29
C ALA A 182 8.38 -20.71 9.49
N PRO A 183 9.41 -20.63 8.63
CA PRO A 183 10.45 -19.62 8.75
C PRO A 183 9.91 -18.19 8.61
N LEU A 184 9.13 -17.91 7.55
CA LEU A 184 8.50 -16.61 7.34
C LEU A 184 7.60 -16.24 8.52
N ALA A 185 6.73 -17.15 8.93
CA ALA A 185 5.81 -16.91 10.05
C ALA A 185 6.54 -16.54 11.34
N SER A 186 7.70 -17.16 11.59
CA SER A 186 8.51 -16.81 12.76
C SER A 186 9.03 -15.37 12.74
N LEU A 187 9.39 -14.86 11.56
CA LEU A 187 9.83 -13.47 11.36
C LEU A 187 8.65 -12.49 11.48
N LEU A 188 7.53 -12.78 10.83
CA LEU A 188 6.32 -11.92 10.87
C LEU A 188 5.79 -11.76 12.29
N LYS A 189 5.80 -12.84 13.10
CA LYS A 189 5.42 -12.77 14.51
C LYS A 189 6.31 -11.83 15.31
N GLN A 190 7.61 -11.75 15.01
CA GLN A 190 8.52 -10.83 15.69
C GLN A 190 8.21 -9.36 15.34
N GLY A 191 7.97 -9.05 14.06
CA GLY A 191 7.56 -7.71 13.64
C GLY A 191 6.23 -7.28 14.29
N TYR A 192 5.25 -8.19 14.31
CA TYR A 192 3.96 -7.97 14.97
C TYR A 192 4.14 -7.68 16.48
N ASN A 193 4.85 -8.56 17.16
CA ASN A 193 5.09 -8.45 18.61
C ASN A 193 5.84 -7.17 18.97
N ALA A 194 6.87 -6.81 18.21
CA ALA A 194 7.63 -5.57 18.40
C ALA A 194 6.74 -4.32 18.24
N THR A 195 5.88 -4.31 17.21
CA THR A 195 4.92 -3.22 16.98
C THR A 195 3.96 -3.09 18.15
N LYS A 196 3.35 -4.20 18.58
CA LYS A 196 2.38 -4.18 19.69
C LYS A 196 3.03 -3.86 21.05
N ALA A 197 4.28 -4.25 21.25
CA ALA A 197 5.05 -3.87 22.44
C ALA A 197 5.39 -2.37 22.45
N CYS A 198 5.68 -1.78 21.29
CA CYS A 198 5.90 -0.34 21.18
C CYS A 198 4.60 0.44 21.40
N ASN A 199 3.56 0.09 20.65
CA ASN A 199 2.24 0.71 20.78
C ASN A 199 1.14 -0.28 20.34
N SER A 200 0.30 -0.71 21.28
CA SER A 200 -0.77 -1.68 21.02
C SER A 200 -1.82 -1.17 20.01
N GLY A 201 -1.99 0.15 19.89
CA GLY A 201 -2.92 0.79 18.97
C GLY A 201 -2.43 0.88 17.52
N THR A 202 -1.12 0.73 17.27
CA THR A 202 -0.57 0.74 15.91
C THR A 202 -1.02 -0.51 15.16
N GLN A 203 -1.61 -0.34 13.98
CA GLN A 203 -2.09 -1.45 13.14
C GLN A 203 -0.94 -2.08 12.35
N VAL A 204 -0.96 -3.40 12.23
CA VAL A 204 0.04 -4.17 11.48
C VAL A 204 -0.54 -4.62 10.15
N ILE A 205 0.13 -4.27 9.06
CA ILE A 205 -0.20 -4.64 7.70
C ILE A 205 0.78 -5.71 7.24
N ILE A 206 0.27 -6.76 6.59
CA ILE A 206 1.07 -7.69 5.80
C ILE A 206 0.75 -7.41 4.33
N HIS A 207 1.78 -7.34 3.48
CA HIS A 207 1.68 -6.82 2.13
C HIS A 207 2.22 -7.81 1.09
N THR A 208 1.41 -8.07 0.07
CA THR A 208 1.81 -8.81 -1.14
C THR A 208 1.39 -8.08 -2.42
N ALA A 209 2.06 -8.39 -3.53
CA ALA A 209 1.75 -7.85 -4.86
C ALA A 209 0.74 -8.72 -5.63
N ASP A 210 -0.12 -9.49 -4.95
CA ASP A 210 -0.99 -10.52 -5.56
C ASP A 210 -2.41 -10.00 -5.87
N ALA A 211 -2.59 -8.73 -6.21
CA ALA A 211 -3.91 -8.22 -6.59
C ALA A 211 -4.40 -8.76 -7.97
N ASP A 212 -3.52 -9.40 -8.73
CA ASP A 212 -3.83 -10.09 -9.99
C ASP A 212 -4.29 -11.53 -9.80
N SER A 213 -3.93 -12.18 -8.69
CA SER A 213 -4.08 -13.62 -8.52
C SER A 213 -4.75 -13.99 -7.19
N MET A 214 -6.03 -14.27 -7.24
CA MET A 214 -6.75 -14.82 -6.08
C MET A 214 -6.09 -16.11 -5.55
N THR A 215 -5.54 -16.93 -6.44
CA THR A 215 -4.85 -18.17 -6.07
C THR A 215 -3.58 -17.89 -5.26
N ASN A 216 -2.73 -16.98 -5.73
CA ASN A 216 -1.50 -16.61 -5.04
C ASN A 216 -1.78 -15.90 -3.72
N MET A 217 -2.70 -14.94 -3.73
CA MET A 217 -3.15 -14.24 -2.54
C MET A 217 -3.63 -15.23 -1.47
N ARG A 218 -4.49 -16.18 -1.86
CA ARG A 218 -4.97 -17.24 -0.93
C ARG A 218 -3.83 -18.13 -0.46
N TRP A 219 -2.96 -18.59 -1.37
CA TRP A 219 -1.82 -19.40 -1.00
C TRP A 219 -0.96 -18.74 0.07
N PHE A 220 -0.66 -17.46 -0.10
CA PHE A 220 0.15 -16.71 0.86
C PHE A 220 -0.57 -16.52 2.20
N TYR A 221 -1.75 -15.91 2.20
CA TYR A 221 -2.45 -15.58 3.45
C TYR A 221 -2.99 -16.80 4.19
N ASP A 222 -3.42 -17.85 3.49
CA ASP A 222 -3.76 -19.14 4.12
C ASP A 222 -2.53 -19.77 4.77
N GLY A 223 -1.38 -19.73 4.10
CA GLY A 223 -0.14 -20.27 4.60
C GLY A 223 0.34 -19.60 5.88
N ILE A 224 0.39 -18.28 5.90
CA ILE A 224 0.80 -17.54 7.11
C ILE A 224 -0.24 -17.69 8.24
N LYS A 225 -1.53 -17.73 7.93
CA LYS A 225 -2.61 -17.96 8.90
C LYS A 225 -2.51 -19.35 9.52
N ALA A 226 -2.31 -20.39 8.71
CA ALA A 226 -2.10 -21.77 9.17
C ALA A 226 -0.85 -21.90 10.04
N ALA A 227 0.21 -21.13 9.75
CA ALA A 227 1.42 -21.04 10.56
C ALA A 227 1.27 -20.16 11.83
N GLY A 228 0.05 -19.68 12.11
CA GLY A 228 -0.29 -18.94 13.34
C GLY A 228 0.18 -17.51 13.36
N VAL A 229 0.34 -16.85 12.20
CA VAL A 229 0.57 -15.39 12.10
C VAL A 229 -0.77 -14.67 12.30
N THR A 230 -0.72 -13.57 13.05
CA THR A 230 -1.81 -12.62 13.11
C THR A 230 -1.39 -11.29 12.48
N TRP A 231 -2.34 -10.56 11.89
CA TRP A 231 -2.17 -9.22 11.34
C TRP A 231 -3.47 -8.45 11.47
N ASP A 232 -3.43 -7.14 11.31
CA ASP A 232 -4.61 -6.30 11.46
C ASP A 232 -5.25 -5.94 10.11
N ILE A 233 -4.45 -5.69 9.08
CA ILE A 233 -4.91 -5.25 7.76
C ILE A 233 -4.17 -6.04 6.67
N THR A 234 -4.91 -6.49 5.65
CA THR A 234 -4.35 -7.11 4.44
C THR A 234 -3.96 -6.01 3.45
N GLY A 235 -2.68 -5.95 3.06
CA GLY A 235 -2.15 -5.00 2.09
C GLY A 235 -1.91 -5.64 0.73
N LEU A 236 -2.28 -4.94 -0.34
CA LEU A 236 -2.09 -5.41 -1.72
C LEU A 236 -1.51 -4.27 -2.59
N SER A 237 -0.56 -4.57 -3.49
CA SER A 237 -0.21 -3.68 -4.59
C SER A 237 -1.14 -3.93 -5.78
N TYR A 238 -1.56 -2.86 -6.43
CA TYR A 238 -2.27 -2.93 -7.69
C TYR A 238 -1.74 -1.92 -8.70
N TYR A 239 -1.13 -2.44 -9.74
CA TYR A 239 -0.72 -1.68 -10.92
C TYR A 239 -1.36 -2.33 -12.13
N CYS A 240 -2.25 -1.64 -12.82
CA CYS A 240 -3.04 -2.22 -13.92
C CYS A 240 -2.18 -2.83 -15.03
N MET A 241 -0.97 -2.32 -15.24
CA MET A 241 -0.03 -2.81 -16.22
C MET A 241 0.56 -4.20 -15.88
N TRP A 242 0.51 -4.59 -14.61
CA TRP A 242 1.03 -5.89 -14.12
C TRP A 242 -0.05 -6.79 -13.52
N HIS A 243 -1.09 -6.20 -12.92
CA HIS A 243 -2.07 -6.91 -12.09
C HIS A 243 -3.45 -7.04 -12.75
N GLY A 244 -3.54 -6.78 -14.08
CA GLY A 244 -4.74 -7.04 -14.86
C GLY A 244 -5.90 -6.07 -14.56
N THR A 245 -7.13 -6.56 -14.72
CA THR A 245 -8.32 -5.72 -14.77
C THR A 245 -8.82 -5.27 -13.39
N LEU A 246 -9.57 -4.17 -13.37
CA LEU A 246 -10.28 -3.69 -12.17
C LEU A 246 -11.33 -4.69 -11.66
N ALA A 247 -11.93 -5.50 -12.54
CA ALA A 247 -12.84 -6.56 -12.13
C ALA A 247 -12.10 -7.65 -11.33
N ASN A 248 -10.87 -7.97 -11.72
CA ASN A 248 -10.03 -8.90 -10.97
C ASN A 248 -9.65 -8.33 -9.61
N LEU A 249 -9.21 -7.06 -9.57
CA LEU A 249 -8.94 -6.34 -8.32
C LEU A 249 -10.14 -6.39 -7.37
N TYR A 250 -11.35 -6.10 -7.89
CA TYR A 250 -12.58 -6.17 -7.11
C TYR A 250 -12.76 -7.55 -6.45
N ASN A 251 -12.64 -8.62 -7.24
CA ASN A 251 -12.83 -9.99 -6.76
C ASN A 251 -11.78 -10.37 -5.71
N VAL A 252 -10.52 -10.00 -5.90
CA VAL A 252 -9.43 -10.29 -4.94
C VAL A 252 -9.68 -9.56 -3.62
N ILE A 253 -10.09 -8.29 -3.64
CA ILE A 253 -10.41 -7.54 -2.42
C ILE A 253 -11.59 -8.17 -1.67
N VAL A 254 -12.68 -8.50 -2.37
CA VAL A 254 -13.87 -9.13 -1.76
C VAL A 254 -13.50 -10.46 -1.12
N ASP A 255 -12.72 -11.28 -1.82
CA ASP A 255 -12.28 -12.59 -1.30
C ASP A 255 -11.38 -12.43 -0.07
N ALA A 256 -10.35 -11.61 -0.15
CA ALA A 256 -9.42 -11.38 0.97
C ALA A 256 -10.15 -10.90 2.22
N ARG A 257 -11.04 -9.90 2.05
CA ARG A 257 -11.84 -9.35 3.15
C ARG A 257 -12.74 -10.40 3.80
N THR A 258 -13.43 -11.20 2.98
CA THR A 258 -14.39 -12.20 3.44
C THR A 258 -13.69 -13.39 4.09
N ARG A 259 -12.65 -13.91 3.42
CA ARG A 259 -11.91 -15.11 3.84
C ARG A 259 -11.13 -14.92 5.13
N TYR A 260 -10.53 -13.76 5.31
CA TYR A 260 -9.68 -13.50 6.49
C TYR A 260 -10.38 -12.67 7.56
N SER A 261 -11.56 -12.10 7.27
CA SER A 261 -12.28 -11.19 8.19
C SER A 261 -11.38 -10.03 8.64
N LYS A 262 -10.57 -9.51 7.71
CA LYS A 262 -9.66 -8.39 7.91
C LYS A 262 -9.97 -7.27 6.92
N PRO A 263 -9.79 -6.01 7.33
CA PRO A 263 -9.79 -4.90 6.39
C PRO A 263 -8.73 -5.11 5.29
N VAL A 264 -9.02 -4.61 4.08
CA VAL A 264 -8.10 -4.63 2.95
C VAL A 264 -7.74 -3.21 2.57
N VAL A 265 -6.47 -2.96 2.27
CA VAL A 265 -5.96 -1.69 1.75
C VAL A 265 -5.11 -1.94 0.51
N ILE A 266 -5.30 -1.11 -0.52
CA ILE A 266 -4.37 -1.06 -1.64
C ILE A 266 -3.25 -0.10 -1.24
N VAL A 267 -2.10 -0.68 -0.88
CA VAL A 267 -0.97 0.10 -0.35
C VAL A 267 -0.09 0.70 -1.44
N GLU A 268 -0.27 0.26 -2.69
CA GLU A 268 0.43 0.80 -3.84
C GLU A 268 -0.43 0.76 -5.09
N THR A 269 -0.46 1.87 -5.82
CA THR A 269 -0.93 2.02 -7.20
C THR A 269 -0.32 3.27 -7.81
N ALA A 270 -0.17 3.30 -9.13
CA ALA A 270 0.21 4.50 -9.89
C ALA A 270 -0.24 4.36 -11.35
N TYR A 271 -0.18 5.45 -12.09
CA TYR A 271 -0.38 5.47 -13.53
C TYR A 271 0.38 6.62 -14.17
N GLN A 272 0.87 6.43 -15.41
CA GLN A 272 1.66 7.43 -16.10
C GLN A 272 0.84 8.65 -16.53
N PHE A 273 1.43 9.84 -16.39
CA PHE A 273 0.84 11.09 -16.91
C PHE A 273 1.37 11.48 -18.29
N THR A 274 2.42 10.79 -18.78
CA THR A 274 3.05 11.05 -20.08
C THR A 274 3.70 9.79 -20.62
N THR A 275 3.90 9.74 -21.94
CA THR A 275 4.67 8.69 -22.63
C THR A 275 6.16 9.05 -22.76
N ALA A 276 6.53 10.28 -22.42
CA ALA A 276 7.90 10.75 -22.52
C ALA A 276 8.71 10.36 -21.27
N ASP A 277 10.02 10.52 -21.38
CA ASP A 277 11.03 10.27 -20.37
C ASP A 277 11.77 11.59 -20.13
N ALA A 278 12.00 11.97 -18.89
CA ALA A 278 12.62 13.24 -18.54
C ALA A 278 14.13 13.17 -18.39
N ASP A 279 14.68 11.98 -18.24
CA ASP A 279 16.11 11.81 -18.00
C ASP A 279 16.71 10.62 -18.78
N SER A 280 17.82 10.06 -18.35
CA SER A 280 18.52 8.98 -19.06
C SER A 280 18.18 7.57 -18.54
N GLU A 281 17.44 7.47 -17.45
CA GLU A 281 16.97 6.20 -16.91
C GLU A 281 15.63 5.84 -17.55
N ALA A 282 15.60 4.71 -18.27
CA ALA A 282 14.38 4.30 -18.95
C ALA A 282 13.22 4.12 -17.96
N ASN A 283 12.07 4.68 -18.31
CA ASN A 283 10.85 4.51 -17.52
C ASN A 283 10.57 3.03 -17.24
N SER A 284 10.36 2.67 -15.97
CA SER A 284 10.00 1.30 -15.54
C SER A 284 8.75 0.78 -16.24
N ILE A 285 7.81 1.70 -16.55
CA ILE A 285 6.64 1.41 -17.38
C ILE A 285 6.74 2.26 -18.64
N PRO A 286 7.03 1.65 -19.79
CA PRO A 286 6.97 2.36 -21.08
C PRO A 286 5.61 3.01 -21.30
N GLY A 287 5.60 4.26 -21.72
CA GLY A 287 4.37 5.02 -21.96
C GLY A 287 3.39 4.42 -22.97
N THR A 288 3.82 3.39 -23.72
CA THR A 288 2.97 2.60 -24.62
C THR A 288 2.12 1.56 -23.92
N VAL A 289 2.41 1.22 -22.67
CA VAL A 289 1.62 0.25 -21.88
C VAL A 289 0.44 0.97 -21.25
N LEU A 290 -0.72 0.87 -21.87
CA LEU A 290 -1.96 1.50 -21.42
C LEU A 290 -2.92 0.47 -20.84
N CYS A 291 -3.60 0.85 -19.75
CA CYS A 291 -4.67 0.07 -19.15
C CYS A 291 -6.02 0.57 -19.67
N ASP A 292 -6.88 -0.35 -20.08
CA ASP A 292 -8.23 -0.05 -20.57
C ASP A 292 -8.26 1.09 -21.63
N SER A 293 -7.20 1.20 -22.43
CA SER A 293 -7.01 2.27 -23.44
C SER A 293 -7.01 3.69 -22.86
N ILE A 294 -6.79 3.86 -21.56
CA ILE A 294 -6.68 5.18 -20.94
C ILE A 294 -5.38 5.84 -21.43
N PRO A 295 -5.42 7.06 -21.99
CA PRO A 295 -4.21 7.69 -22.49
C PRO A 295 -3.26 8.10 -21.37
N ALA A 296 -1.94 8.00 -21.60
CA ALA A 296 -0.91 8.51 -20.71
C ALA A 296 -0.88 10.05 -20.76
N THR A 297 -1.78 10.66 -20.01
CA THR A 297 -1.95 12.10 -19.85
C THR A 297 -2.33 12.42 -18.40
N SER A 298 -2.20 13.67 -17.98
CA SER A 298 -2.63 14.07 -16.63
C SER A 298 -4.12 13.73 -16.36
N ALA A 299 -4.99 13.89 -17.36
CA ALA A 299 -6.40 13.50 -17.22
C ALA A 299 -6.57 11.97 -17.15
N GLY A 300 -5.84 11.22 -17.97
CA GLY A 300 -5.87 9.75 -17.95
C GLY A 300 -5.31 9.17 -16.64
N GLN A 301 -4.23 9.74 -16.12
CA GLN A 301 -3.68 9.37 -14.81
C GLN A 301 -4.73 9.53 -13.71
N ALA A 302 -5.41 10.67 -13.65
CA ALA A 302 -6.45 10.95 -12.68
C ALA A 302 -7.67 10.03 -12.86
N GLN A 303 -8.04 9.73 -14.11
CA GLN A 303 -9.13 8.80 -14.43
C GLN A 303 -8.82 7.38 -13.92
N GLN A 304 -7.64 6.85 -14.23
CA GLN A 304 -7.23 5.52 -13.77
C GLN A 304 -7.21 5.44 -12.25
N PHE A 305 -6.62 6.44 -11.58
CA PHE A 305 -6.61 6.48 -10.13
C PHE A 305 -8.01 6.55 -9.52
N THR A 306 -8.91 7.32 -10.13
CA THR A 306 -10.33 7.37 -9.71
C THR A 306 -11.01 6.01 -9.86
N TRP A 307 -10.73 5.28 -10.94
CA TRP A 307 -11.31 3.94 -11.15
C TRP A 307 -10.80 2.93 -10.13
N VAL A 308 -9.50 2.97 -9.79
CA VAL A 308 -8.93 2.13 -8.70
C VAL A 308 -9.62 2.43 -7.38
N GLN A 309 -9.77 3.71 -7.01
CA GLN A 309 -10.45 4.11 -5.78
C GLN A 309 -11.91 3.64 -5.73
N ASN A 310 -12.65 3.81 -6.83
CA ASN A 310 -14.04 3.36 -6.93
C ASN A 310 -14.16 1.84 -6.82
N THR A 311 -13.26 1.11 -7.49
CA THR A 311 -13.23 -0.36 -7.42
C THR A 311 -12.92 -0.83 -6.01
N ALA A 312 -11.90 -0.27 -5.37
CA ALA A 312 -11.52 -0.60 -4.00
C ALA A 312 -12.66 -0.31 -3.01
N ARG A 313 -13.31 0.86 -3.12
CA ARG A 313 -14.47 1.25 -2.32
C ARG A 313 -15.63 0.27 -2.49
N ASN A 314 -16.00 -0.02 -3.73
CA ASN A 314 -17.13 -0.91 -4.04
C ASN A 314 -16.87 -2.35 -3.57
N ALA A 315 -15.61 -2.80 -3.57
CA ALA A 315 -15.20 -4.09 -3.02
C ALA A 315 -15.10 -4.10 -1.49
N GLY A 316 -15.23 -2.95 -0.82
CA GLY A 316 -15.17 -2.80 0.63
C GLY A 316 -13.77 -2.70 1.21
N ALA A 317 -12.78 -2.28 0.43
CA ALA A 317 -11.47 -1.88 0.95
C ALA A 317 -11.60 -0.62 1.82
N ILE A 318 -10.63 -0.43 2.72
CA ILE A 318 -10.59 0.73 3.61
C ILE A 318 -9.67 1.84 3.14
N GLY A 319 -8.88 1.62 2.08
CA GLY A 319 -7.97 2.66 1.60
C GLY A 319 -7.25 2.32 0.30
N VAL A 320 -6.69 3.37 -0.30
CA VAL A 320 -5.83 3.31 -1.48
C VAL A 320 -4.69 4.30 -1.31
N PHE A 321 -3.46 3.86 -1.57
CA PHE A 321 -2.26 4.68 -1.56
C PHE A 321 -1.71 4.82 -2.98
N TYR A 322 -1.47 6.05 -3.39
CA TYR A 322 -0.70 6.33 -4.59
C TYR A 322 0.79 6.21 -4.25
N TRP A 323 1.54 5.41 -5.02
CA TRP A 323 2.95 5.18 -4.78
C TRP A 323 3.81 6.25 -5.46
N GLU A 324 4.63 6.94 -4.66
CA GLU A 324 5.59 7.96 -5.05
C GLU A 324 5.01 9.12 -5.92
N PRO A 325 3.89 9.72 -5.50
CA PRO A 325 3.29 10.82 -6.27
C PRO A 325 4.20 12.05 -6.40
N THR A 326 5.19 12.16 -5.51
CA THR A 326 6.09 13.33 -5.40
C THR A 326 7.47 13.11 -6.01
N TRP A 327 7.73 11.94 -6.56
CA TRP A 327 9.02 11.61 -7.15
C TRP A 327 9.05 11.98 -8.63
N TYR A 328 9.42 13.20 -8.94
CA TYR A 328 9.63 13.67 -10.31
C TYR A 328 11.12 13.80 -10.62
N ALA A 329 11.46 13.76 -11.90
CA ALA A 329 12.86 13.82 -12.36
C ALA A 329 13.55 15.10 -11.89
N ILE A 330 14.62 14.92 -11.10
CA ILE A 330 15.55 15.97 -10.70
C ILE A 330 16.93 15.35 -10.60
N LYS A 331 17.96 16.04 -11.11
CA LYS A 331 19.31 15.53 -11.10
C LYS A 331 19.74 15.09 -9.70
N GLY A 332 20.21 13.87 -9.59
CA GLY A 332 20.64 13.28 -8.32
C GLY A 332 19.53 12.61 -7.51
N ASN A 333 18.33 12.48 -8.04
CA ASN A 333 17.21 11.78 -7.40
C ASN A 333 16.94 10.42 -8.04
N GLY A 334 18.03 9.65 -8.28
CA GLY A 334 17.99 8.43 -9.06
C GLY A 334 17.27 7.25 -8.40
N TRP A 335 16.95 6.29 -9.25
CA TRP A 335 16.28 5.05 -8.91
C TRP A 335 17.15 4.09 -8.09
N ASP A 336 18.45 3.96 -8.46
CA ASP A 336 19.36 3.05 -7.78
C ASP A 336 19.89 3.67 -6.47
N PRO A 337 19.50 3.15 -5.29
CA PRO A 337 19.98 3.69 -4.02
C PRO A 337 21.48 3.49 -3.79
N ALA A 338 22.14 2.58 -4.51
CA ALA A 338 23.60 2.42 -4.47
C ALA A 338 24.33 3.45 -5.33
N ASN A 339 23.69 3.97 -6.38
CA ASN A 339 24.23 4.96 -7.32
C ASN A 339 23.23 6.09 -7.62
N ILE A 340 22.56 6.57 -6.60
CA ILE A 340 21.45 7.52 -6.69
C ILE A 340 21.81 8.86 -7.39
N ASN A 341 23.09 9.23 -7.42
CA ASN A 341 23.55 10.43 -8.12
C ASN A 341 23.87 10.19 -9.61
N GLY A 342 24.07 8.94 -10.01
CA GLY A 342 24.50 8.54 -11.35
C GLY A 342 23.39 7.94 -12.19
N THR A 343 22.25 7.60 -11.58
CA THR A 343 21.08 7.10 -12.29
C THR A 343 20.00 8.18 -12.37
N GLY A 344 19.12 8.09 -13.37
CA GLY A 344 17.90 8.85 -13.45
C GLY A 344 16.77 8.21 -12.63
N ASP A 345 15.57 8.70 -12.81
CA ASP A 345 14.35 8.28 -12.13
C ASP A 345 13.44 7.47 -13.06
N GLY A 346 13.55 6.15 -13.02
CA GLY A 346 12.69 5.27 -13.82
C GLY A 346 11.18 5.31 -13.44
N TRP A 347 10.77 6.20 -12.55
CA TRP A 347 9.38 6.37 -12.12
C TRP A 347 8.83 7.78 -12.39
N ASP A 348 9.60 8.64 -13.02
CA ASP A 348 9.31 10.05 -13.18
C ASP A 348 8.01 10.35 -13.95
N ASN A 349 7.61 9.47 -14.87
CA ASN A 349 6.37 9.57 -15.63
C ASN A 349 5.13 9.13 -14.84
N MET A 350 5.31 8.58 -13.63
CA MET A 350 4.25 8.11 -12.74
C MET A 350 3.88 9.10 -11.64
N ALA A 351 4.72 10.10 -11.37
CA ALA A 351 4.47 11.12 -10.36
C ALA A 351 3.14 11.86 -10.63
N THR A 352 2.50 12.37 -9.58
CA THR A 352 1.33 13.24 -9.74
C THR A 352 1.71 14.72 -9.85
N PHE A 353 2.99 15.00 -9.82
CA PHE A 353 3.59 16.28 -10.17
C PHE A 353 4.35 16.10 -11.48
N ASP A 354 4.18 17.03 -12.42
CA ASP A 354 4.96 17.02 -13.66
C ASP A 354 6.44 17.38 -13.40
N TRP A 355 7.26 17.33 -14.41
CA TRP A 355 8.70 17.58 -14.31
C TRP A 355 9.06 19.02 -13.94
N SER A 356 8.08 19.94 -13.94
CA SER A 356 8.23 21.29 -13.37
C SER A 356 7.87 21.35 -11.88
N GLY A 357 7.42 20.25 -11.30
CA GLY A 357 6.92 20.17 -9.93
C GLY A 357 5.50 20.66 -9.75
N LYS A 358 4.74 20.86 -10.82
CA LYS A 358 3.34 21.29 -10.75
C LYS A 358 2.41 20.09 -10.62
N VAL A 359 1.51 20.14 -9.63
CA VAL A 359 0.56 19.05 -9.39
C VAL A 359 -0.42 18.88 -10.55
N ASN A 360 -0.73 17.64 -10.88
CA ASN A 360 -1.82 17.28 -11.79
C ASN A 360 -3.15 17.87 -11.25
N PRO A 361 -3.80 18.79 -11.99
CA PRO A 361 -4.99 19.48 -11.48
C PRO A 361 -6.22 18.57 -11.32
N TYR A 362 -6.21 17.43 -11.97
CA TYR A 362 -7.32 16.48 -11.98
C TYR A 362 -7.22 15.42 -10.89
N ILE A 363 -6.02 15.19 -10.32
CA ILE A 363 -5.81 14.13 -9.34
C ILE A 363 -6.53 14.43 -8.01
N LYS A 364 -7.27 13.45 -7.51
CA LYS A 364 -8.02 13.57 -6.24
C LYS A 364 -8.00 12.24 -5.51
N TRP A 365 -7.87 12.33 -4.19
CA TRP A 365 -8.14 11.23 -3.28
C TRP A 365 -9.56 11.41 -2.71
N THR A 366 -10.42 10.43 -2.92
CA THR A 366 -11.85 10.51 -2.56
C THR A 366 -12.24 9.37 -1.62
N ALA A 367 -12.98 9.71 -0.54
CA ALA A 367 -13.49 8.77 0.46
C ALA A 367 -14.63 7.87 -0.06
#